data_5575ecfc39c72bd382e9f243dc869b72
#
_entry.id   5575ecfc39c72bd382e9f243dc869b72
#
_cell.length_a   1.000
_cell.length_b   1.000
_cell.length_c   1.000
_cell.angle_alpha   90.00
_cell.angle_beta   90.00
_cell.angle_gamma   90.00
#
_symmetry.space_group_name_H-M   'P 1'
#
loop_
_entity.id
_entity.type
_entity.pdbx_description
1 polymer ?
#
loop_
_entity_poly.entity_id
_entity_poly.type
_entity_poly.pdbx_seq_one_letter_code
_entity_poly.pdbx_strand_id
1 'polypeptide(L)'
;MAVLLDTSVLIELEREPTALDVLSEAVGEQAGAIAAITASELLHGVHRADTARRRDHRGRIVEGLLSALTIYPFDLAVARHHARIWADLKTAGQMIGAHDLLIAATAIAHGLRLVTRNPAEFRRVEALALVEGW
;
A
#
# COMPACT_ATOMS: atom_id res chain seq x y z
N MET A 1 -2.06 -17.16 0.43
CA MET A 1 -1.16 -16.03 0.70
C MET A 1 -1.69 -14.74 0.10
N ALA A 2 -1.32 -13.62 0.67
CA ALA A 2 -1.72 -12.31 0.17
C ALA A 2 -0.49 -11.46 -0.13
N VAL A 3 -0.67 -10.42 -0.94
CA VAL A 3 0.32 -9.35 -1.13
C VAL A 3 -0.25 -8.06 -0.59
N LEU A 4 0.60 -7.18 -0.10
CA LEU A 4 0.21 -5.86 0.32
C LEU A 4 0.37 -4.89 -0.85
N LEU A 5 -0.68 -4.14 -1.14
CA LEU A 5 -0.69 -3.17 -2.24
C LEU A 5 -0.44 -1.77 -1.68
N ASP A 6 0.58 -1.11 -2.21
CA ASP A 6 0.81 0.31 -1.94
C ASP A 6 -0.26 1.15 -2.66
N THR A 7 -0.53 2.33 -2.14
CA THR A 7 -1.51 3.26 -2.72
C THR A 7 -1.21 3.58 -4.19
N SER A 8 0.07 3.68 -4.56
CA SER A 8 0.48 3.92 -5.95
C SER A 8 -0.05 2.89 -6.93
N VAL A 9 -0.15 1.64 -6.50
CA VAL A 9 -0.68 0.53 -7.31
C VAL A 9 -2.17 0.73 -7.59
N LEU A 10 -2.94 1.10 -6.58
CA LEU A 10 -4.38 1.30 -6.71
C LEU A 10 -4.69 2.49 -7.62
N ILE A 11 -3.89 3.54 -7.53
CA ILE A 11 -3.98 4.70 -8.42
C ILE A 11 -3.66 4.28 -9.86
N GLU A 12 -2.63 3.49 -10.07
CA GLU A 12 -2.25 2.97 -11.39
C GLU A 12 -3.36 2.14 -12.00
N LEU A 13 -3.97 1.24 -11.22
CA LEU A 13 -5.07 0.39 -11.68
C LEU A 13 -6.30 1.20 -12.08
N GLU A 14 -6.55 2.31 -11.39
CA GLU A 14 -7.63 3.23 -11.74
C GLU A 14 -7.38 3.92 -13.10
N ARG A 15 -6.14 4.31 -13.38
CA ARG A 15 -5.75 5.02 -14.59
C ARG A 15 -5.56 4.11 -15.79
N GLU A 16 -4.96 2.94 -15.57
CA GLU A 16 -4.56 1.99 -16.59
C GLU A 16 -5.14 0.60 -16.26
N PRO A 17 -6.38 0.32 -16.65
CA PRO A 17 -7.00 -0.98 -16.35
C PRO A 17 -6.19 -2.18 -16.86
N THR A 18 -5.40 -2.02 -17.93
CA THR A 18 -4.51 -3.07 -18.44
C THR A 18 -3.37 -3.42 -17.47
N ALA A 19 -3.05 -2.53 -16.53
CA ALA A 19 -2.06 -2.81 -15.50
C ALA A 19 -2.49 -3.97 -14.60
N LEU A 20 -3.78 -4.25 -14.50
CA LEU A 20 -4.29 -5.39 -13.73
C LEU A 20 -3.78 -6.72 -14.28
N ASP A 21 -3.69 -6.85 -15.61
CA ASP A 21 -3.18 -8.08 -16.24
C ASP A 21 -1.72 -8.29 -15.90
N VAL A 22 -0.91 -7.22 -15.97
CA VAL A 22 0.52 -7.26 -15.63
C VAL A 22 0.69 -7.61 -14.15
N LEU A 23 -0.10 -7.00 -13.28
CA LEU A 23 -0.06 -7.29 -11.85
C LEU A 23 -0.47 -8.74 -11.57
N SER A 24 -1.52 -9.22 -12.21
CA SER A 24 -2.00 -10.59 -12.04
C SER A 24 -0.95 -11.62 -12.43
N GLU A 25 -0.20 -11.36 -13.50
CA GLU A 25 0.93 -12.22 -13.90
C GLU A 25 2.03 -12.22 -12.84
N ALA A 26 2.32 -11.05 -12.23
CA ALA A 26 3.40 -10.92 -11.26
C ALA A 26 3.05 -11.55 -9.90
N VAL A 27 1.81 -11.48 -9.46
CA VAL A 27 1.38 -11.98 -8.14
C VAL A 27 0.65 -13.32 -8.19
N GLY A 28 0.20 -13.74 -9.36
CA GLY A 28 -0.57 -14.97 -9.52
C GLY A 28 -1.94 -14.86 -8.85
N GLU A 29 -2.33 -15.92 -8.14
CA GLU A 29 -3.63 -16.00 -7.47
C GLU A 29 -3.62 -15.44 -6.04
N GLN A 30 -2.59 -14.70 -5.66
CA GLN A 30 -2.50 -14.14 -4.32
C GLN A 30 -3.54 -13.03 -4.12
N ALA A 31 -4.22 -13.06 -2.97
CA ALA A 31 -5.19 -12.05 -2.62
C ALA A 31 -4.51 -10.69 -2.34
N GLY A 32 -5.20 -9.60 -2.67
CA GLY A 32 -4.76 -8.25 -2.36
C GLY A 32 -5.18 -7.83 -0.95
N ALA A 33 -4.26 -7.16 -0.25
CA ALA A 33 -4.52 -6.54 1.03
C ALA A 33 -3.92 -5.13 1.04
N ILE A 34 -4.38 -4.29 1.93
CA ILE A 34 -3.85 -2.94 2.12
C ILE A 34 -3.63 -2.66 3.60
N ALA A 35 -2.75 -1.71 3.89
CA ALA A 35 -2.62 -1.14 5.23
C ALA A 35 -3.73 -0.11 5.47
N ALA A 36 -4.10 0.09 6.73
CA ALA A 36 -5.10 1.10 7.09
C ALA A 36 -4.75 2.51 6.59
N ILE A 37 -3.46 2.86 6.57
CA ILE A 37 -3.03 4.16 6.03
C ILE A 37 -3.35 4.29 4.53
N THR A 38 -3.29 3.21 3.77
CA THR A 38 -3.66 3.22 2.36
C THR A 38 -5.15 3.50 2.20
N ALA A 39 -6.00 2.90 3.04
CA ALA A 39 -7.44 3.21 3.06
C ALA A 39 -7.66 4.71 3.34
N SER A 40 -6.93 5.29 4.29
CA SER A 40 -6.99 6.72 4.61
C SER A 40 -6.59 7.58 3.41
N GLU A 41 -5.53 7.23 2.70
CA GLU A 41 -5.09 7.96 1.51
C GLU A 41 -6.13 7.92 0.39
N LEU A 42 -6.75 6.77 0.16
CA LEU A 42 -7.82 6.62 -0.83
C LEU A 42 -9.04 7.49 -0.47
N LEU A 43 -9.46 7.45 0.80
CA LEU A 43 -10.58 8.25 1.29
C LEU A 43 -10.28 9.75 1.25
N HIS A 44 -9.04 10.14 1.55
CA HIS A 44 -8.58 11.52 1.42
C HIS A 44 -8.73 12.00 -0.03
N GLY A 45 -8.40 11.14 -0.99
CA GLY A 45 -8.60 11.45 -2.41
C GLY A 45 -10.06 11.73 -2.77
N VAL A 46 -11.01 11.05 -2.12
CA VAL A 46 -12.45 11.33 -2.28
C VAL A 46 -12.77 12.73 -1.78
N HIS A 47 -12.32 13.08 -0.57
CA HIS A 47 -12.58 14.39 0.02
C HIS A 47 -11.92 15.54 -0.75
N ARG A 48 -10.82 15.28 -1.45
CA ARG A 48 -10.11 16.26 -2.26
C ARG A 48 -10.75 16.51 -3.62
N ALA A 49 -11.68 15.70 -4.07
CA ALA A 49 -12.36 15.90 -5.35
C ALA A 49 -13.09 17.25 -5.34
N ASP A 50 -12.98 17.99 -6.44
CA ASP A 50 -13.37 19.40 -6.51
C ASP A 50 -14.86 19.63 -6.77
N THR A 51 -15.63 18.58 -7.10
CA THR A 51 -17.08 18.67 -7.29
C THR A 51 -17.79 17.54 -6.53
N ALA A 52 -19.06 17.79 -6.16
CA ALA A 52 -19.89 16.76 -5.52
C ALA A 52 -20.02 15.51 -6.40
N ARG A 53 -20.18 15.71 -7.72
CA ARG A 53 -20.29 14.59 -8.67
C ARG A 53 -19.04 13.74 -8.70
N ARG A 54 -17.87 14.35 -8.72
CA ARG A 54 -16.58 13.64 -8.70
C ARG A 54 -16.35 12.94 -7.37
N ARG A 55 -16.73 13.57 -6.25
CA ARG A 55 -16.65 12.94 -4.93
C ARG A 55 -17.53 11.70 -4.86
N ASP A 56 -18.76 11.76 -5.34
CA ASP A 56 -19.68 10.63 -5.35
C ASP A 56 -19.16 9.49 -6.21
N HIS A 57 -18.66 9.81 -7.40
CA HIS A 57 -18.12 8.83 -8.32
C HIS A 57 -16.89 8.12 -7.74
N ARG A 58 -15.92 8.89 -7.27
CA ARG A 58 -14.71 8.35 -6.66
C ARG A 58 -15.01 7.61 -5.36
N GLY A 59 -15.93 8.12 -4.56
CA GLY A 59 -16.38 7.49 -3.33
C GLY A 59 -16.91 6.09 -3.55
N ARG A 60 -17.71 5.88 -4.60
CA ARG A 60 -18.22 4.54 -4.94
C ARG A 60 -17.09 3.58 -5.32
N ILE A 61 -16.12 4.04 -6.10
CA ILE A 61 -14.96 3.23 -6.48
C ILE A 61 -14.15 2.84 -5.25
N VAL A 62 -13.83 3.81 -4.40
CA VAL A 62 -13.03 3.58 -3.18
C VAL A 62 -13.76 2.64 -2.22
N GLU A 63 -15.05 2.85 -1.97
CA GLU A 63 -15.82 1.96 -1.10
C GLU A 63 -15.88 0.54 -1.65
N GLY A 64 -15.98 0.39 -2.97
CA GLY A 64 -15.92 -0.91 -3.63
C GLY A 64 -14.58 -1.62 -3.39
N LEU A 65 -13.47 -0.89 -3.50
CA LEU A 65 -12.14 -1.42 -3.22
C LEU A 65 -12.00 -1.82 -1.74
N LEU A 66 -12.44 -0.96 -0.83
CA LEU A 66 -12.36 -1.24 0.61
C LEU A 66 -13.19 -2.46 1.02
N SER A 67 -14.29 -2.72 0.32
CA SER A 67 -15.10 -3.91 0.56
C SER A 67 -14.46 -5.19 0.04
N ALA A 68 -13.64 -5.08 -1.02
CA ALA A 68 -13.03 -6.23 -1.70
C ALA A 68 -11.68 -6.63 -1.11
N LEU A 69 -10.99 -5.72 -0.44
CA LEU A 69 -9.63 -5.92 0.07
C LEU A 69 -9.62 -6.21 1.57
N THR A 70 -8.66 -7.02 2.00
CA THR A 70 -8.35 -7.14 3.42
C THR A 70 -7.61 -5.88 3.87
N ILE A 71 -8.03 -5.28 4.97
CA ILE A 71 -7.43 -4.07 5.50
C ILE A 71 -6.77 -4.39 6.85
N TYR A 72 -5.46 -4.26 6.92
CA TYR A 72 -4.71 -4.51 8.14
C TYR A 72 -4.60 -3.23 8.98
N PRO A 73 -5.06 -3.26 10.24
CA PRO A 73 -4.97 -2.10 11.12
C PRO A 73 -3.55 -1.86 11.60
N PHE A 74 -3.28 -0.65 12.07
CA PHE A 74 -2.06 -0.33 12.81
C PHE A 74 -2.25 -0.77 14.26
N ASP A 75 -1.92 -2.02 14.54
CA ASP A 75 -2.01 -2.61 15.88
C ASP A 75 -0.63 -2.66 16.56
N LEU A 76 -0.56 -3.28 17.72
CA LEU A 76 0.68 -3.35 18.48
C LEU A 76 1.77 -4.16 17.75
N ALA A 77 1.39 -5.23 17.06
CA ALA A 77 2.34 -6.02 16.27
C ALA A 77 2.98 -5.17 15.18
N VAL A 78 2.17 -4.42 14.42
CA VAL A 78 2.67 -3.48 13.41
C VAL A 78 3.50 -2.38 14.05
N ALA A 79 3.05 -1.84 15.17
CA ALA A 79 3.78 -0.78 15.88
C ALA A 79 5.19 -1.20 16.30
N ARG A 80 5.36 -2.44 16.73
CA ARG A 80 6.68 -2.97 17.09
C ARG A 80 7.64 -2.99 15.89
N HIS A 81 7.18 -3.45 14.75
CA HIS A 81 7.96 -3.44 13.51
C HIS A 81 8.22 -2.01 13.03
N HIS A 82 7.21 -1.17 13.09
CA HIS A 82 7.30 0.24 12.71
C HIS A 82 8.40 0.98 13.51
N ALA A 83 8.40 0.83 14.82
CA ALA A 83 9.39 1.48 15.68
C ALA A 83 10.81 1.03 15.36
N ARG A 84 11.01 -0.27 15.09
CA ARG A 84 12.33 -0.82 14.75
C ARG A 84 12.83 -0.31 13.41
N ILE A 85 11.99 -0.37 12.38
CA ILE A 85 12.35 0.12 11.04
C ILE A 85 12.67 1.60 11.08
N TRP A 86 11.88 2.38 11.78
CA TRP A 86 12.09 3.81 11.97
C TRP A 86 13.47 4.08 12.60
N ALA A 87 13.80 3.39 13.69
CA ALA A 87 15.08 3.53 14.33
C ALA A 87 16.26 3.17 13.42
N ASP A 88 16.14 2.07 12.69
CA ASP A 88 17.18 1.60 11.76
C ASP A 88 17.42 2.58 10.62
N LEU A 89 16.36 3.07 10.00
CA LEU A 89 16.45 4.03 8.88
C LEU A 89 16.99 5.38 9.35
N LYS A 90 16.61 5.82 10.52
CA LYS A 90 17.11 7.08 11.11
C LYS A 90 18.61 6.98 11.39
N THR A 91 19.06 5.88 11.97
CA THR A 91 20.47 5.62 12.24
C THR A 91 21.30 5.56 10.96
N ALA A 92 20.75 4.93 9.90
CA ALA A 92 21.42 4.80 8.61
C ALA A 92 21.34 6.07 7.74
N GLY A 93 20.59 7.09 8.14
CA GLY A 93 20.36 8.28 7.34
C GLY A 93 19.58 8.00 6.05
N GLN A 94 18.72 7.01 6.08
CA GLN A 94 17.97 6.50 4.91
C GLN A 94 16.46 6.61 5.08
N MET A 95 15.98 7.65 5.77
CA MET A 95 14.57 7.83 6.07
C MET A 95 13.70 7.83 4.80
N ILE A 96 12.51 7.25 4.90
CA ILE A 96 11.49 7.24 3.86
C ILE A 96 10.26 8.04 4.34
N GLY A 97 9.29 8.24 3.46
CA GLY A 97 8.05 8.95 3.80
C GLY A 97 7.32 8.28 4.96
N ALA A 98 6.62 9.08 5.78
CA ALA A 98 5.93 8.60 6.98
C ALA A 98 4.86 7.53 6.66
N HIS A 99 4.07 7.72 5.61
CA HIS A 99 3.07 6.75 5.19
C HIS A 99 3.71 5.47 4.63
N ASP A 100 4.78 5.60 3.85
CA ASP A 100 5.52 4.46 3.33
C ASP A 100 6.11 3.62 4.45
N LEU A 101 6.56 4.26 5.52
CA LEU A 101 7.05 3.57 6.71
C LEU A 101 5.96 2.71 7.36
N LEU A 102 4.73 3.23 7.45
CA LEU A 102 3.59 2.48 7.97
C LEU A 102 3.24 1.29 7.07
N ILE A 103 3.29 1.48 5.77
CA ILE A 103 3.01 0.42 4.77
C ILE A 103 4.08 -0.68 4.89
N ALA A 104 5.36 -0.31 4.93
CA ALA A 104 6.45 -1.27 5.08
C ALA A 104 6.33 -2.09 6.36
N ALA A 105 6.02 -1.43 7.49
CA ALA A 105 5.83 -2.10 8.78
C ALA A 105 4.66 -3.10 8.75
N THR A 106 3.57 -2.74 8.08
CA THR A 106 2.41 -3.62 7.91
C THR A 106 2.78 -4.86 7.11
N ALA A 107 3.49 -4.70 6.00
CA ALA A 107 3.94 -5.82 5.17
C ALA A 107 4.82 -6.78 5.96
N ILE A 108 5.80 -6.26 6.69
CA ILE A 108 6.73 -7.07 7.49
C ILE A 108 5.99 -7.78 8.61
N ALA A 109 5.11 -7.09 9.34
CA ALA A 109 4.38 -7.68 10.46
C ALA A 109 3.53 -8.87 10.03
N HIS A 110 2.99 -8.85 8.82
CA HIS A 110 2.12 -9.90 8.29
C HIS A 110 2.83 -10.87 7.32
N GLY A 111 4.14 -10.72 7.14
CA GLY A 111 4.91 -11.60 6.26
C GLY A 111 4.51 -11.50 4.79
N LEU A 112 4.08 -10.33 4.34
CA LEU A 112 3.58 -10.10 2.99
C LEU A 112 4.64 -9.44 2.12
N ARG A 113 4.65 -9.80 0.83
CA ARG A 113 5.42 -9.03 -0.16
C ARG A 113 4.65 -7.76 -0.49
N LEU A 114 5.38 -6.69 -0.75
CA LEU A 114 4.80 -5.40 -1.12
C LEU A 114 4.81 -5.22 -2.64
N VAL A 115 3.68 -4.77 -3.18
CA VAL A 115 3.55 -4.35 -4.57
C VAL A 115 3.52 -2.83 -4.58
N THR A 116 4.46 -2.20 -5.30
CA THR A 116 4.55 -0.74 -5.38
C THR A 116 5.06 -0.29 -6.74
N ARG A 117 4.66 0.90 -7.15
CA ARG A 117 5.22 1.58 -8.34
C ARG A 117 6.42 2.47 -7.99
N ASN A 118 6.72 2.63 -6.71
CA ASN A 118 7.81 3.47 -6.21
C ASN A 118 8.79 2.65 -5.36
N PRO A 119 9.48 1.66 -5.95
CA PRO A 119 10.30 0.73 -5.17
C PRO A 119 11.55 1.34 -4.54
N ALA A 120 12.05 2.47 -5.05
CA ALA A 120 13.34 3.04 -4.63
C ALA A 120 13.42 3.31 -3.13
N GLU A 121 12.39 3.93 -2.54
CA GLU A 121 12.35 4.17 -1.11
C GLU A 121 12.20 2.89 -0.30
N PHE A 122 11.30 2.00 -0.75
CA PHE A 122 11.03 0.75 -0.03
C PHE A 122 12.25 -0.19 0.00
N ARG A 123 13.13 -0.12 -0.98
CA ARG A 123 14.37 -0.90 -0.98
C ARG A 123 15.33 -0.54 0.16
N ARG A 124 15.14 0.62 0.78
CA ARG A 124 15.91 1.02 1.97
C ARG A 124 15.53 0.19 3.19
N VAL A 125 14.39 -0.48 3.17
CA VAL A 125 13.91 -1.36 4.25
C VAL A 125 14.38 -2.78 3.93
N GLU A 126 15.48 -3.20 4.56
CA GLU A 126 16.17 -4.44 4.23
C GLU A 126 15.29 -5.69 4.36
N ALA A 127 14.47 -5.77 5.42
CA ALA A 127 13.63 -6.93 5.67
C ALA A 127 12.39 -7.01 4.79
N LEU A 128 12.12 -6.00 3.98
CA LEU A 128 10.92 -5.92 3.15
C LEU A 128 11.13 -6.65 1.83
N ALA A 129 10.24 -7.59 1.51
CA ALA A 129 10.22 -8.26 0.21
C ALA A 129 9.30 -7.51 -0.75
N LEU A 130 9.80 -7.22 -1.95
CA LEU A 130 9.03 -6.57 -3.00
C LEU A 130 8.64 -7.57 -4.08
N VAL A 131 7.46 -7.36 -4.68
CA VAL A 131 7.08 -8.08 -5.90
C VAL A 131 7.78 -7.38 -7.07
N GLU A 132 8.53 -8.15 -7.85
CA GLU A 132 9.27 -7.65 -9.00
C GLU A 132 8.53 -7.98 -10.30
N GLY A 133 8.90 -7.29 -11.37
CA GLY A 133 8.45 -7.63 -12.74
C GLY A 133 7.09 -7.07 -13.15
N TRP A 134 6.68 -6.02 -12.49
CA TRP A 134 5.40 -5.41 -12.86
C TRP A 134 5.48 -3.90 -13.01
#